data_291447ed7255fed220fd57206652ea13
#
_entry.id   291447ed7255fed220fd57206652ea13
#
_cell.length_a   1.000
_cell.length_b   1.000
_cell.length_c   1.000
_cell.angle_alpha   90.00
_cell.angle_beta   90.00
_cell.angle_gamma   90.00
#
_symmetry.space_group_name_H-M   'P 1'
#
loop_
_entity.id
_entity.type
_entity.pdbx_description
1 polymer ?
#
loop_
_entity_poly.entity_id
_entity_poly.type
_entity_poly.pdbx_seq_one_letter_code
_entity_poly.pdbx_strand_id
1 'polypeptide(L)'
;MNCLFMIRNTLQGLLSFCIIPVVMVGCVSSPTKVNQNNNLGKRIQIPQEQVNIQRPVIKVEPASYRQWLAQGENYARVREYEQFLMRNNVAHIIPSFELLRTARDWQKCGRSEYMVPNRELWGNSLSTLRVFKSLIAAKVVTDFEVTSVYRDLPLNQCAGGASSSRHLFNSAIDFRIGPEYPQPQDYAFIEQTKFKLCQFWAQNGQNLDLGIGLYSSGQIHIDTQGYRTWGPDLTRNSSMCHFN
;
A
#
# COMPACT_ATOMS: atom_id res chain seq x y z
N MET A 1 -57.77 21.15 15.88
CA MET A 1 -58.13 20.05 16.78
C MET A 1 -56.78 19.48 17.22
N ASN A 2 -56.22 19.96 18.33
CA ASN A 2 -56.12 19.34 19.66
C ASN A 2 -55.36 18.00 19.60
N CYS A 3 -54.30 17.71 20.34
CA CYS A 3 -53.86 18.10 21.66
C CYS A 3 -52.36 17.90 21.85
N LEU A 4 -51.77 18.85 22.48
CA LEU A 4 -50.63 18.87 23.39
C LEU A 4 -50.66 17.72 24.43
N PHE A 5 -49.55 17.11 24.79
CA PHE A 5 -49.25 16.68 26.14
C PHE A 5 -47.75 16.73 26.46
N MET A 6 -47.38 17.69 27.31
CA MET A 6 -46.15 17.72 28.11
C MET A 6 -46.32 16.79 29.29
N ILE A 7 -45.29 16.04 29.65
CA ILE A 7 -45.05 15.66 31.04
C ILE A 7 -43.55 15.78 31.34
N ARG A 8 -43.23 16.75 32.20
CA ARG A 8 -42.03 16.85 33.03
C ARG A 8 -42.20 15.86 34.18
N ASN A 9 -41.16 15.15 34.56
CA ASN A 9 -40.95 14.75 35.95
C ASN A 9 -39.47 14.71 36.30
N THR A 10 -39.09 15.60 37.12
CA THR A 10 -37.91 15.64 37.99
C THR A 10 -38.08 14.62 39.12
N LEU A 11 -37.08 13.83 39.42
CA LEU A 11 -36.87 13.35 40.80
C LEU A 11 -35.35 13.21 41.08
N GLN A 12 -34.95 14.00 42.08
CA GLN A 12 -33.71 13.89 42.84
C GLN A 12 -33.75 12.63 43.72
N GLY A 13 -32.59 12.03 43.98
CA GLY A 13 -32.53 11.13 45.13
C GLY A 13 -31.27 10.29 45.26
N LEU A 14 -30.34 10.79 46.07
CA LEU A 14 -29.52 10.06 47.03
C LEU A 14 -28.29 9.25 46.58
N LEU A 15 -27.14 9.91 46.87
CA LEU A 15 -25.84 9.29 47.11
C LEU A 15 -25.92 8.25 48.24
N SER A 16 -25.46 7.04 47.96
CA SER A 16 -25.14 6.05 49.00
C SER A 16 -23.69 5.60 48.80
N PHE A 17 -22.80 6.14 49.66
CA PHE A 17 -21.40 5.71 49.77
C PHE A 17 -21.37 4.33 50.47
N CYS A 18 -21.01 3.26 49.78
CA CYS A 18 -20.61 2.01 50.39
C CYS A 18 -19.09 2.00 50.55
N ILE A 19 -18.61 2.21 51.79
CA ILE A 19 -17.23 1.99 52.17
C ILE A 19 -17.04 0.49 52.43
N ILE A 20 -16.26 -0.18 51.63
CA ILE A 20 -15.82 -1.58 51.84
C ILE A 20 -14.44 -1.53 52.51
N PRO A 21 -14.25 -2.10 53.70
CA PRO A 21 -12.94 -2.19 54.33
C PRO A 21 -12.10 -3.28 53.65
N VAL A 22 -10.93 -2.86 53.13
CA VAL A 22 -9.90 -3.80 52.59
C VAL A 22 -9.19 -4.40 53.81
N VAL A 23 -9.41 -5.69 54.05
CA VAL A 23 -8.65 -6.48 55.01
C VAL A 23 -7.36 -6.97 54.30
N MET A 24 -6.24 -6.42 54.69
CA MET A 24 -4.92 -6.89 54.32
C MET A 24 -4.56 -8.13 55.12
N VAL A 25 -4.64 -9.31 54.51
CA VAL A 25 -4.07 -10.53 55.06
C VAL A 25 -2.62 -10.63 54.64
N GLY A 26 -1.72 -10.34 55.56
CA GLY A 26 -0.28 -10.54 55.39
C GLY A 26 0.08 -12.02 55.48
N CYS A 27 0.51 -12.64 54.41
CA CYS A 27 1.17 -13.94 54.46
C CYS A 27 2.65 -13.77 54.76
N VAL A 28 3.04 -14.16 56.01
CA VAL A 28 4.44 -14.32 56.40
C VAL A 28 4.92 -15.68 55.85
N SER A 29 5.77 -15.69 54.83
CA SER A 29 6.46 -16.88 54.34
C SER A 29 7.84 -17.02 54.97
N SER A 30 8.06 -18.10 55.71
CA SER A 30 9.32 -18.50 56.28
C SER A 30 10.36 -18.84 55.19
N PRO A 31 11.65 -18.54 55.39
CA PRO A 31 12.70 -18.85 54.42
C PRO A 31 13.03 -20.34 54.38
N THR A 32 12.72 -21.00 53.29
CA THR A 32 13.16 -22.36 53.00
C THR A 32 14.60 -22.28 52.51
N LYS A 33 15.54 -22.98 53.20
CA LYS A 33 16.92 -23.15 52.78
C LYS A 33 16.96 -23.89 51.43
N VAL A 34 17.36 -23.19 50.38
CA VAL A 34 17.63 -23.80 49.08
C VAL A 34 19.06 -24.34 49.09
N ASN A 35 19.13 -25.65 48.89
CA ASN A 35 20.39 -26.39 48.72
C ASN A 35 21.04 -26.00 47.39
N GLN A 36 22.26 -25.44 47.41
CA GLN A 36 23.01 -25.10 46.19
C GLN A 36 23.58 -26.40 45.58
N ASN A 37 22.88 -26.95 44.61
CA ASN A 37 23.47 -27.90 43.67
C ASN A 37 24.04 -27.12 42.48
N ASN A 38 25.37 -27.01 42.44
CA ASN A 38 26.14 -26.52 41.31
C ASN A 38 26.03 -27.49 40.12
N ASN A 39 25.00 -27.35 39.30
CA ASN A 39 25.04 -27.90 37.96
C ASN A 39 25.18 -26.69 37.01
N LEU A 40 26.35 -26.60 36.38
CA LEU A 40 26.64 -25.69 35.27
C LEU A 40 25.61 -25.96 34.16
N GLY A 41 24.52 -25.25 34.21
CA GLY A 41 23.52 -25.26 33.13
C GLY A 41 24.14 -24.64 31.87
N LYS A 42 24.27 -25.44 30.81
CA LYS A 42 24.53 -24.96 29.45
C LYS A 42 23.59 -23.81 29.17
N ARG A 43 24.12 -22.61 29.03
CA ARG A 43 23.41 -21.44 28.57
C ARG A 43 22.87 -21.74 27.15
N ILE A 44 21.58 -22.01 27.04
CA ILE A 44 20.90 -22.10 25.74
C ILE A 44 21.07 -20.71 25.12
N GLN A 45 21.96 -20.60 24.14
CA GLN A 45 21.99 -19.42 23.28
C GLN A 45 20.76 -19.51 22.40
N ILE A 46 19.72 -18.75 22.75
CA ILE A 46 18.60 -18.46 21.85
C ILE A 46 19.24 -17.68 20.71
N PRO A 47 19.14 -18.19 19.45
CA PRO A 47 19.58 -17.38 18.31
C PRO A 47 18.81 -16.06 18.37
N GLN A 48 19.51 -14.94 18.44
CA GLN A 48 18.91 -13.64 18.20
C GLN A 48 18.55 -13.63 16.71
N GLU A 49 17.31 -13.98 16.42
CA GLU A 49 16.70 -13.68 15.15
C GLU A 49 16.82 -12.15 15.01
N GLN A 50 17.71 -11.72 14.12
CA GLN A 50 17.85 -10.31 13.79
C GLN A 50 16.53 -9.93 13.13
N VAL A 51 15.60 -9.42 13.93
CA VAL A 51 14.41 -8.74 13.42
C VAL A 51 14.94 -7.55 12.64
N ASN A 52 15.06 -7.73 11.35
CA ASN A 52 15.38 -6.66 10.41
C ASN A 52 14.20 -5.69 10.44
N ILE A 53 14.25 -4.74 11.37
CA ILE A 53 13.28 -3.63 11.42
C ILE A 53 13.60 -2.75 10.21
N GLN A 54 13.02 -3.08 9.06
CA GLN A 54 13.05 -2.21 7.90
C GLN A 54 12.37 -0.90 8.33
N ARG A 55 13.18 0.14 8.52
CA ARG A 55 12.68 1.49 8.73
C ARG A 55 11.87 1.86 7.49
N PRO A 56 10.69 2.47 7.64
CA PRO A 56 9.94 2.94 6.50
C PRO A 56 10.83 3.88 5.67
N VAL A 57 10.99 3.58 4.40
CA VAL A 57 11.74 4.42 3.47
C VAL A 57 10.99 5.74 3.35
N ILE A 58 11.58 6.81 3.88
CA ILE A 58 11.02 8.16 3.72
C ILE A 58 11.24 8.55 2.25
N LYS A 59 10.17 8.57 1.48
CA LYS A 59 10.19 9.01 0.09
C LYS A 59 10.36 10.52 0.03
N VAL A 60 11.45 10.96 -0.57
CA VAL A 60 11.79 12.39 -0.72
C VAL A 60 11.27 12.89 -2.07
N GLU A 61 10.56 14.01 -2.03
CA GLU A 61 10.04 14.66 -3.24
C GLU A 61 11.18 15.12 -4.16
N PRO A 62 11.21 14.68 -5.44
CA PRO A 62 12.27 15.04 -6.39
C PRO A 62 12.28 16.54 -6.75
N ALA A 63 13.46 17.07 -7.06
CA ALA A 63 13.59 18.45 -7.55
C ALA A 63 12.87 18.64 -8.90
N SER A 64 12.89 17.62 -9.77
CA SER A 64 12.16 17.63 -11.06
C SER A 64 10.65 17.81 -10.85
N TYR A 65 10.06 17.17 -9.84
CA TYR A 65 8.64 17.34 -9.53
C TYR A 65 8.32 18.77 -9.07
N ARG A 66 9.12 19.35 -8.18
CA ARG A 66 8.93 20.74 -7.74
C ARG A 66 9.04 21.73 -8.90
N GLN A 67 10.02 21.52 -9.80
CA GLN A 67 10.17 22.35 -10.99
C GLN A 67 8.97 22.23 -11.93
N TRP A 68 8.49 21.01 -12.18
CA TRP A 68 7.30 20.78 -12.98
C TRP A 68 6.05 21.38 -12.33
N LEU A 69 5.89 21.23 -11.02
CA LEU A 69 4.75 21.74 -10.25
C LEU A 69 4.64 23.28 -10.32
N ALA A 70 5.79 23.98 -10.41
CA ALA A 70 5.86 25.44 -10.54
C ALA A 70 5.50 25.96 -11.95
N GLN A 71 5.29 25.07 -12.94
CA GLN A 71 5.00 25.45 -14.33
C GLN A 71 3.49 25.56 -14.58
N GLY A 72 3.07 26.69 -15.20
CA GLY A 72 1.70 26.88 -15.64
C GLY A 72 0.66 26.62 -14.52
N GLU A 73 -0.32 25.81 -14.83
CA GLU A 73 -1.42 25.46 -13.92
C GLU A 73 -1.19 24.14 -13.16
N ASN A 74 -0.01 23.54 -13.24
CA ASN A 74 0.24 22.21 -12.68
C ASN A 74 -0.09 22.14 -11.20
N TYR A 75 0.32 23.14 -10.41
CA TYR A 75 -0.01 23.18 -8.96
C TYR A 75 -1.52 23.15 -8.70
N ALA A 76 -2.28 24.01 -9.41
CA ALA A 76 -3.73 24.07 -9.24
C ALA A 76 -4.40 22.75 -9.63
N ARG A 77 -3.99 22.15 -10.75
CA ARG A 77 -4.53 20.88 -11.24
C ARG A 77 -4.20 19.71 -10.30
N VAL A 78 -2.99 19.67 -9.75
CA VAL A 78 -2.60 18.66 -8.74
C VAL A 78 -3.47 18.79 -7.50
N ARG A 79 -3.66 20.02 -6.98
CA ARG A 79 -4.52 20.27 -5.81
C ARG A 79 -5.96 19.83 -6.04
N GLU A 80 -6.52 20.07 -7.20
CA GLU A 80 -7.88 19.61 -7.54
C GLU A 80 -7.98 18.09 -7.59
N TYR A 81 -6.96 17.42 -8.19
CA TYR A 81 -6.93 15.96 -8.24
C TYR A 81 -6.76 15.35 -6.84
N GLU A 82 -5.88 15.90 -6.01
CA GLU A 82 -5.72 15.48 -4.61
C GLU A 82 -7.03 15.63 -3.80
N GLN A 83 -7.74 16.75 -3.99
CA GLN A 83 -9.05 16.95 -3.34
C GLN A 83 -10.09 15.92 -3.81
N PHE A 84 -10.08 15.57 -5.11
CA PHE A 84 -10.92 14.49 -5.62
C PHE A 84 -10.58 13.16 -4.95
N LEU A 85 -9.30 12.80 -4.84
CA LEU A 85 -8.86 11.57 -4.18
C LEU A 85 -9.19 11.55 -2.69
N MET A 86 -9.07 12.69 -1.99
CA MET A 86 -9.48 12.83 -0.57
C MET A 86 -10.97 12.55 -0.38
N ARG A 87 -11.83 13.15 -1.20
CA ARG A 87 -13.29 12.90 -1.15
C ARG A 87 -13.66 11.44 -1.39
N ASN A 88 -12.80 10.68 -2.06
CA ASN A 88 -12.99 9.26 -2.36
C ASN A 88 -12.21 8.31 -1.43
N ASN A 89 -11.58 8.82 -0.35
CA ASN A 89 -10.82 8.06 0.66
C ASN A 89 -9.64 7.26 0.10
N VAL A 90 -9.02 7.75 -0.98
CA VAL A 90 -7.85 7.13 -1.64
C VAL A 90 -6.67 8.09 -1.80
N ALA A 91 -6.67 9.23 -1.12
CA ALA A 91 -5.54 10.14 -1.08
C ALA A 91 -4.39 9.57 -0.22
N HIS A 92 -3.17 10.03 -0.47
CA HIS A 92 -1.95 9.75 0.31
C HIS A 92 -1.55 8.28 0.41
N ILE A 93 -2.13 7.39 -0.41
CA ILE A 93 -1.70 5.98 -0.54
C ILE A 93 -0.34 5.93 -1.23
N ILE A 94 -0.17 6.78 -2.23
CA ILE A 94 1.03 6.98 -3.03
C ILE A 94 1.36 8.47 -2.97
N PRO A 95 2.62 8.88 -2.76
CA PRO A 95 3.00 10.28 -2.85
C PRO A 95 2.66 10.88 -4.22
N SER A 96 2.20 12.14 -4.28
CA SER A 96 1.74 12.77 -5.53
C SER A 96 2.81 12.76 -6.62
N PHE A 97 4.09 12.93 -6.26
CA PHE A 97 5.20 12.87 -7.21
C PHE A 97 5.44 11.48 -7.81
N GLU A 98 4.94 10.41 -7.20
CA GLU A 98 4.94 9.06 -7.79
C GLU A 98 3.62 8.78 -8.51
N LEU A 99 2.49 9.19 -7.94
CA LEU A 99 1.15 8.98 -8.52
C LEU A 99 0.99 9.67 -9.89
N LEU A 100 1.74 10.74 -10.13
CA LEU A 100 1.68 11.51 -11.36
C LEU A 100 2.78 11.17 -12.36
N ARG A 101 3.61 10.16 -12.08
CA ARG A 101 4.61 9.66 -13.05
C ARG A 101 3.93 9.07 -14.27
N THR A 102 4.43 9.45 -15.43
CA THR A 102 3.84 9.04 -16.72
C THR A 102 4.39 7.71 -17.20
N ALA A 103 5.67 7.62 -17.52
CA ALA A 103 6.36 6.39 -17.96
C ALA A 103 7.85 6.51 -17.65
N ARG A 104 8.55 5.38 -17.57
CA ARG A 104 10.01 5.36 -17.41
C ARG A 104 10.73 5.94 -18.63
N ASP A 105 10.16 5.74 -19.82
CA ASP A 105 10.71 6.20 -21.11
C ASP A 105 10.33 7.66 -21.47
N TRP A 106 9.77 8.44 -20.53
CA TRP A 106 9.28 9.80 -20.81
C TRP A 106 10.32 10.70 -21.48
N GLN A 107 11.56 10.63 -21.02
CA GLN A 107 12.65 11.44 -21.55
C GLN A 107 13.01 11.04 -22.98
N LYS A 108 13.17 9.73 -23.23
CA LYS A 108 13.40 9.16 -24.57
C LYS A 108 12.28 9.53 -25.54
N CYS A 109 11.05 9.62 -25.05
CA CYS A 109 9.88 9.98 -25.83
C CYS A 109 9.66 11.49 -25.96
N GLY A 110 10.53 12.33 -25.39
CA GLY A 110 10.37 13.79 -25.40
C GLY A 110 9.08 14.27 -24.74
N ARG A 111 8.61 13.56 -23.70
CA ARG A 111 7.36 13.85 -22.99
C ARG A 111 7.63 14.30 -21.55
N SER A 112 6.58 14.76 -20.86
CA SER A 112 6.68 15.15 -19.45
C SER A 112 6.84 13.94 -18.54
N GLU A 113 7.71 14.04 -17.52
CA GLU A 113 7.85 13.04 -16.46
C GLU A 113 6.58 12.90 -15.63
N TYR A 114 5.87 14.02 -15.42
CA TYR A 114 4.66 14.09 -14.61
C TYR A 114 3.48 14.62 -15.42
N MET A 115 2.29 14.12 -15.12
CA MET A 115 1.06 14.58 -15.75
C MET A 115 -0.15 14.34 -14.83
N VAL A 116 -1.00 15.36 -14.68
CA VAL A 116 -2.33 15.16 -14.09
C VAL A 116 -3.24 14.60 -15.16
N PRO A 117 -3.93 13.48 -14.95
CA PRO A 117 -4.92 12.96 -15.88
C PRO A 117 -6.02 13.99 -16.20
N ASN A 118 -6.68 13.84 -17.34
CA ASN A 118 -7.88 14.60 -17.62
C ASN A 118 -8.99 14.27 -16.60
N ARG A 119 -9.85 15.24 -16.27
CA ARG A 119 -10.86 15.11 -15.19
C ARG A 119 -11.81 13.94 -15.41
N GLU A 120 -12.21 13.70 -16.66
CA GLU A 120 -13.09 12.57 -17.03
C GLU A 120 -12.49 11.19 -16.70
N LEU A 121 -11.17 11.10 -16.56
CA LEU A 121 -10.47 9.86 -16.24
C LEU A 121 -10.19 9.66 -14.73
N TRP A 122 -10.46 10.65 -13.89
CA TRP A 122 -10.10 10.58 -12.47
C TRP A 122 -10.80 9.42 -11.75
N GLY A 123 -12.07 9.17 -12.06
CA GLY A 123 -12.85 8.10 -11.46
C GLY A 123 -12.28 6.71 -11.71
N ASN A 124 -11.59 6.52 -12.84
CA ASN A 124 -11.07 5.21 -13.25
C ASN A 124 -9.92 4.72 -12.35
N SER A 125 -9.19 5.64 -11.68
CA SER A 125 -8.09 5.27 -10.78
C SER A 125 -8.56 4.72 -9.43
N LEU A 126 -9.80 4.98 -9.02
CA LEU A 126 -10.27 4.72 -7.66
C LEU A 126 -10.20 3.25 -7.28
N SER A 127 -10.63 2.36 -8.18
CA SER A 127 -10.59 0.91 -7.91
C SER A 127 -9.17 0.40 -7.76
N THR A 128 -8.27 0.78 -8.67
CA THR A 128 -6.86 0.38 -8.63
C THR A 128 -6.15 0.94 -7.40
N LEU A 129 -6.43 2.18 -7.00
CA LEU A 129 -5.90 2.76 -5.76
C LEU A 129 -6.41 2.04 -4.51
N ARG A 130 -7.67 1.59 -4.48
CA ARG A 130 -8.20 0.77 -3.37
C ARG A 130 -7.52 -0.58 -3.29
N VAL A 131 -7.26 -1.23 -4.43
CA VAL A 131 -6.47 -2.48 -4.47
C VAL A 131 -5.07 -2.22 -3.94
N PHE A 132 -4.40 -1.16 -4.39
CA PHE A 132 -3.05 -0.82 -3.93
C PHE A 132 -3.02 -0.54 -2.41
N LYS A 133 -4.02 0.18 -1.89
CA LYS A 133 -4.21 0.39 -0.45
C LYS A 133 -4.34 -0.94 0.31
N SER A 134 -5.10 -1.89 -0.24
CA SER A 134 -5.28 -3.22 0.36
C SER A 134 -3.98 -4.03 0.36
N LEU A 135 -3.17 -3.97 -0.69
CA LEU A 135 -1.85 -4.60 -0.75
C LEU A 135 -0.90 -4.07 0.33
N ILE A 136 -0.89 -2.75 0.56
CA ILE A 136 -0.10 -2.11 1.62
C ILE A 136 -0.63 -2.53 3.00
N ALA A 137 -1.94 -2.46 3.23
CA ALA A 137 -2.56 -2.81 4.51
C ALA A 137 -2.33 -4.28 4.88
N ALA A 138 -2.34 -5.18 3.89
CA ALA A 138 -2.04 -6.60 4.07
C ALA A 138 -0.53 -6.90 4.15
N LYS A 139 0.35 -5.89 4.10
CA LYS A 139 1.82 -6.03 4.09
C LYS A 139 2.33 -6.94 2.96
N VAL A 140 1.59 -7.02 1.86
CA VAL A 140 2.02 -7.69 0.63
C VAL A 140 3.08 -6.86 -0.06
N VAL A 141 2.88 -5.53 -0.10
CA VAL A 141 3.82 -4.55 -0.64
C VAL A 141 4.19 -3.58 0.49
N THR A 142 5.47 -3.54 0.86
CA THR A 142 5.98 -2.73 1.99
C THR A 142 7.01 -1.70 1.55
N ASP A 143 7.87 -2.06 0.59
CA ASP A 143 8.86 -1.19 -0.02
C ASP A 143 8.67 -1.22 -1.53
N PHE A 144 8.32 -0.08 -2.10
CA PHE A 144 7.98 0.05 -3.51
C PHE A 144 8.25 1.46 -4.02
N GLU A 145 8.38 1.58 -5.33
CA GLU A 145 8.41 2.85 -6.05
C GLU A 145 7.41 2.79 -7.20
N VAL A 146 6.43 3.70 -7.25
CA VAL A 146 5.53 3.79 -8.40
C VAL A 146 6.25 4.45 -9.57
N THR A 147 6.26 3.78 -10.71
CA THR A 147 7.06 4.15 -11.88
C THR A 147 6.24 4.67 -13.06
N SER A 148 4.93 4.35 -13.09
CA SER A 148 4.01 4.85 -14.13
C SER A 148 2.56 4.70 -13.68
N VAL A 149 1.74 5.71 -13.97
CA VAL A 149 0.29 5.65 -13.74
C VAL A 149 -0.44 6.06 -15.03
N TYR A 150 -0.69 7.34 -15.25
CA TYR A 150 -1.36 7.81 -16.46
C TYR A 150 -0.37 8.08 -17.58
N ARG A 151 -0.70 7.64 -18.79
CA ARG A 151 0.02 7.95 -20.03
C ARG A 151 -0.93 8.52 -21.06
N ASP A 152 -0.55 9.62 -21.70
CA ASP A 152 -1.25 10.04 -22.91
C ASP A 152 -0.93 9.09 -24.10
N LEU A 153 -1.73 9.15 -25.13
CA LEU A 153 -1.59 8.23 -26.28
C LEU A 153 -0.22 8.31 -26.96
N PRO A 154 0.37 9.51 -27.21
CA PRO A 154 1.69 9.60 -27.84
C PRO A 154 2.80 8.96 -26.98
N LEU A 155 2.77 9.19 -25.65
CA LEU A 155 3.74 8.57 -24.76
C LEU A 155 3.57 7.06 -24.69
N ASN A 156 2.34 6.58 -24.59
CA ASN A 156 2.06 5.15 -24.55
C ASN A 156 2.57 4.43 -25.81
N GLN A 157 2.35 5.01 -26.97
CA GLN A 157 2.85 4.48 -28.25
C GLN A 157 4.39 4.45 -28.30
N CYS A 158 5.04 5.56 -27.94
CA CYS A 158 6.50 5.65 -27.90
C CYS A 158 7.14 4.69 -26.90
N ALA A 159 6.52 4.52 -25.73
CA ALA A 159 6.99 3.60 -24.70
C ALA A 159 6.67 2.11 -24.99
N GLY A 160 6.12 1.79 -26.15
CA GLY A 160 5.79 0.40 -26.54
C GLY A 160 4.57 -0.17 -25.80
N GLY A 161 3.70 0.67 -25.26
CA GLY A 161 2.49 0.23 -24.61
C GLY A 161 1.43 -0.28 -25.60
N ALA A 162 0.63 -1.27 -25.19
CA ALA A 162 -0.48 -1.77 -25.99
C ALA A 162 -1.49 -0.66 -26.31
N SER A 163 -2.17 -0.74 -27.46
CA SER A 163 -3.21 0.23 -27.87
C SER A 163 -4.40 0.27 -26.90
N SER A 164 -4.64 -0.83 -26.19
CA SER A 164 -5.67 -0.94 -25.13
C SER A 164 -5.09 -0.82 -23.72
N SER A 165 -3.91 -0.24 -23.57
CA SER A 165 -3.23 -0.07 -22.28
C SER A 165 -4.11 0.63 -21.25
N ARG A 166 -4.18 0.10 -20.05
CA ARG A 166 -4.97 0.67 -18.94
C ARG A 166 -4.40 1.97 -18.40
N HIS A 167 -3.14 2.27 -18.68
CA HIS A 167 -2.52 3.56 -18.41
C HIS A 167 -3.17 4.72 -19.18
N LEU A 168 -3.64 4.47 -20.41
CA LEU A 168 -4.38 5.46 -21.21
C LEU A 168 -5.67 5.93 -20.54
N PHE A 169 -6.26 5.09 -19.70
CA PHE A 169 -7.52 5.33 -19.02
C PHE A 169 -7.34 5.69 -17.55
N ASN A 170 -6.11 5.94 -17.08
CA ASN A 170 -5.81 6.19 -15.66
C ASN A 170 -6.31 5.08 -14.72
N SER A 171 -6.30 3.82 -15.17
CA SER A 171 -6.80 2.67 -14.42
C SER A 171 -5.74 1.59 -14.17
N ALA A 172 -4.47 1.95 -14.27
CA ALA A 172 -3.33 1.07 -13.99
C ALA A 172 -2.26 1.77 -13.16
N ILE A 173 -1.48 0.97 -12.45
CA ILE A 173 -0.30 1.40 -11.70
C ILE A 173 0.82 0.42 -12.01
N ASP A 174 1.94 0.93 -12.54
CA ASP A 174 3.20 0.22 -12.57
C ASP A 174 4.03 0.64 -11.35
N PHE A 175 4.55 -0.32 -10.63
CA PHE A 175 5.46 -0.07 -9.52
C PHE A 175 6.60 -1.08 -9.52
N ARG A 176 7.68 -0.72 -8.83
CA ARG A 176 8.86 -1.56 -8.68
C ARG A 176 9.07 -1.92 -7.21
N ILE A 177 9.44 -3.17 -6.97
CA ILE A 177 9.96 -3.69 -5.70
C ILE A 177 11.45 -3.95 -5.86
N GLY A 178 12.25 -3.49 -4.88
CA GLY A 178 13.71 -3.49 -4.99
C GLY A 178 14.26 -2.39 -5.90
N PRO A 179 15.58 -2.37 -6.12
CA PRO A 179 16.27 -1.35 -6.91
C PRO A 179 15.98 -1.49 -8.41
N GLU A 180 16.28 -0.43 -9.17
CA GLU A 180 16.10 -0.41 -10.63
C GLU A 180 16.96 -1.45 -11.35
N TYR A 181 18.17 -1.67 -10.83
CA TYR A 181 19.12 -2.66 -11.33
C TYR A 181 19.42 -3.67 -10.21
N PRO A 182 18.54 -4.71 -10.02
CA PRO A 182 18.67 -5.65 -8.93
C PRO A 182 19.99 -6.41 -8.99
N GLN A 183 20.64 -6.56 -7.84
CA GLN A 183 21.81 -7.40 -7.64
C GLN A 183 21.39 -8.76 -7.07
N PRO A 184 22.23 -9.79 -7.08
CA PRO A 184 21.85 -11.12 -6.61
C PRO A 184 21.20 -11.17 -5.22
N GLN A 185 21.60 -10.31 -4.30
CA GLN A 185 21.03 -10.21 -2.95
C GLN A 185 19.61 -9.63 -2.91
N ASP A 186 19.20 -8.90 -3.94
CA ASP A 186 17.87 -8.25 -3.99
C ASP A 186 16.78 -9.23 -4.43
N TYR A 187 17.15 -10.29 -5.16
CA TYR A 187 16.17 -11.22 -5.75
C TYR A 187 15.39 -12.01 -4.70
N ALA A 188 15.97 -12.32 -3.55
CA ALA A 188 15.25 -13.01 -2.48
C ALA A 188 14.03 -12.20 -2.02
N PHE A 189 14.20 -10.90 -1.80
CA PHE A 189 13.12 -9.99 -1.42
C PHE A 189 12.10 -9.81 -2.56
N ILE A 190 12.58 -9.62 -3.80
CA ILE A 190 11.75 -9.45 -4.99
C ILE A 190 10.85 -10.67 -5.19
N GLU A 191 11.41 -11.88 -5.21
CA GLU A 191 10.66 -13.11 -5.44
C GLU A 191 9.69 -13.43 -4.29
N GLN A 192 10.08 -13.18 -3.03
CA GLN A 192 9.18 -13.32 -1.90
C GLN A 192 7.97 -12.37 -2.01
N THR A 193 8.20 -11.13 -2.43
CA THR A 193 7.12 -10.15 -2.60
C THR A 193 6.21 -10.53 -3.76
N LYS A 194 6.76 -10.97 -4.88
CA LYS A 194 5.97 -11.49 -6.01
C LYS A 194 5.12 -12.69 -5.61
N PHE A 195 5.68 -13.62 -4.82
CA PHE A 195 4.92 -14.75 -4.31
C PHE A 195 3.71 -14.32 -3.46
N LYS A 196 3.90 -13.36 -2.54
CA LYS A 196 2.81 -12.77 -1.76
C LYS A 196 1.76 -12.09 -2.65
N LEU A 197 2.20 -11.41 -3.71
CA LEU A 197 1.31 -10.80 -4.71
C LEU A 197 0.47 -11.87 -5.43
N CYS A 198 1.07 -13.00 -5.81
CA CYS A 198 0.35 -14.12 -6.41
C CYS A 198 -0.68 -14.71 -5.44
N GLN A 199 -0.31 -14.90 -4.17
CA GLN A 199 -1.26 -15.37 -3.15
C GLN A 199 -2.43 -14.40 -2.97
N PHE A 200 -2.15 -13.11 -2.88
CA PHE A 200 -3.20 -12.09 -2.78
C PHE A 200 -4.12 -12.09 -4.01
N TRP A 201 -3.53 -12.18 -5.22
CA TRP A 201 -4.28 -12.26 -6.47
C TRP A 201 -5.16 -13.51 -6.53
N ALA A 202 -4.65 -14.68 -6.15
CA ALA A 202 -5.42 -15.92 -6.13
C ALA A 202 -6.61 -15.88 -5.16
N GLN A 203 -6.43 -15.23 -3.99
CA GLN A 203 -7.44 -15.16 -2.94
C GLN A 203 -8.48 -14.07 -3.15
N ASN A 204 -8.07 -12.92 -3.71
CA ASN A 204 -8.90 -11.71 -3.75
C ASN A 204 -9.14 -11.19 -5.17
N GLY A 205 -8.32 -11.61 -6.13
CA GLY A 205 -8.24 -10.98 -7.46
C GLY A 205 -9.54 -11.06 -8.24
N GLN A 206 -10.29 -12.16 -8.14
CA GLN A 206 -11.57 -12.29 -8.83
C GLN A 206 -12.60 -11.25 -8.34
N ASN A 207 -12.69 -11.06 -7.03
CA ASN A 207 -13.63 -10.09 -6.44
C ASN A 207 -13.22 -8.63 -6.67
N LEU A 208 -11.95 -8.40 -7.02
CA LEU A 208 -11.36 -7.08 -7.23
C LEU A 208 -11.17 -6.76 -8.73
N ASP A 209 -11.57 -7.65 -9.63
CA ASP A 209 -11.26 -7.58 -11.06
C ASP A 209 -9.77 -7.31 -11.33
N LEU A 210 -8.90 -7.89 -10.49
CA LEU A 210 -7.48 -7.57 -10.46
C LEU A 210 -6.71 -8.25 -11.61
N GLY A 211 -6.21 -7.44 -12.53
CA GLY A 211 -5.16 -7.80 -13.47
C GLY A 211 -3.79 -7.57 -12.85
N ILE A 212 -2.89 -8.56 -12.93
CA ILE A 212 -1.52 -8.45 -12.40
C ILE A 212 -0.50 -8.96 -13.41
N GLY A 213 0.50 -8.12 -13.71
CA GLY A 213 1.67 -8.45 -14.51
C GLY A 213 2.93 -8.50 -13.66
N LEU A 214 3.66 -9.60 -13.69
CA LEU A 214 4.88 -9.81 -12.94
C LEU A 214 6.05 -10.04 -13.89
N TYR A 215 6.99 -9.08 -13.93
CA TYR A 215 8.12 -9.14 -14.86
C TYR A 215 9.37 -9.74 -14.20
N SER A 216 10.35 -10.11 -15.01
CA SER A 216 11.59 -10.75 -14.53
C SER A 216 12.37 -9.89 -13.53
N SER A 217 12.32 -8.56 -13.70
CA SER A 217 12.82 -7.59 -12.70
C SER A 217 11.84 -7.45 -11.53
N GLY A 218 12.06 -6.51 -10.64
CA GLY A 218 11.08 -6.13 -9.60
C GLY A 218 9.87 -5.33 -10.13
N GLN A 219 9.72 -5.15 -11.43
CA GLN A 219 8.62 -4.37 -12.01
C GLN A 219 7.31 -5.15 -12.00
N ILE A 220 6.26 -4.50 -11.55
CA ILE A 220 4.91 -5.05 -11.37
C ILE A 220 3.91 -4.11 -12.03
N HIS A 221 2.92 -4.66 -12.71
CA HIS A 221 1.74 -3.95 -13.18
C HIS A 221 0.50 -4.41 -12.44
N ILE A 222 -0.37 -3.49 -12.06
CA ILE A 222 -1.72 -3.80 -11.59
C ILE A 222 -2.76 -2.91 -12.27
N ASP A 223 -3.93 -3.48 -12.53
CA ASP A 223 -5.13 -2.76 -12.94
C ASP A 223 -6.40 -3.48 -12.42
N THR A 224 -7.56 -2.87 -12.60
CA THR A 224 -8.86 -3.43 -12.18
C THR A 224 -9.83 -3.57 -13.35
N GLN A 225 -9.36 -4.20 -14.43
CA GLN A 225 -10.11 -4.38 -15.67
C GLN A 225 -10.25 -5.86 -16.04
N GLY A 226 -10.41 -6.71 -15.04
CA GLY A 226 -10.65 -8.14 -15.17
C GLY A 226 -9.62 -9.01 -14.47
N TYR A 227 -10.08 -10.14 -13.94
CA TYR A 227 -9.24 -11.13 -13.25
C TYR A 227 -8.33 -11.85 -14.22
N ARG A 228 -7.07 -11.45 -14.28
CA ARG A 228 -6.06 -12.02 -15.17
C ARG A 228 -4.65 -11.84 -14.63
N THR A 229 -3.73 -12.67 -15.12
CA THR A 229 -2.31 -12.59 -14.79
C THR A 229 -1.46 -12.86 -16.02
N TRP A 230 -0.27 -12.26 -16.07
CA TRP A 230 0.73 -12.48 -17.10
C TRP A 230 2.15 -12.30 -16.56
N GLY A 231 3.12 -12.81 -17.29
CA GLY A 231 4.53 -12.72 -16.96
C GLY A 231 5.36 -11.94 -17.98
N PRO A 232 6.67 -12.21 -18.06
CA PRO A 232 7.62 -11.42 -18.87
C PRO A 232 7.33 -11.39 -20.37
N ASP A 233 6.74 -12.43 -20.93
CA ASP A 233 6.36 -12.51 -22.35
C ASP A 233 4.94 -11.96 -22.63
N LEU A 234 4.31 -11.35 -21.64
CA LEU A 234 2.95 -10.79 -21.68
C LEU A 234 1.85 -11.86 -21.83
N THR A 235 2.19 -13.13 -21.64
CA THR A 235 1.21 -14.23 -21.65
C THR A 235 0.91 -14.73 -20.25
N ARG A 236 -0.23 -15.42 -20.10
CA ARG A 236 -0.60 -16.09 -18.86
C ARG A 236 0.39 -17.21 -18.51
N ASN A 237 0.91 -17.90 -19.53
CA ASN A 237 1.79 -19.07 -19.33
C ASN A 237 3.13 -18.70 -18.70
N SER A 238 3.62 -17.48 -18.90
CA SER A 238 4.85 -16.99 -18.26
C SER A 238 4.61 -16.37 -16.87
N SER A 239 3.36 -16.32 -16.43
CA SER A 239 3.04 -15.78 -15.10
C SER A 239 3.42 -16.75 -14.00
N MET A 240 4.19 -16.31 -13.02
CA MET A 240 4.46 -17.08 -11.81
C MET A 240 3.23 -17.28 -10.91
N CYS A 241 2.13 -16.52 -11.12
CA CYS A 241 0.87 -16.70 -10.42
C CYS A 241 -0.03 -17.79 -11.02
N HIS A 242 0.41 -18.44 -12.09
CA HIS A 242 -0.30 -19.54 -12.70
C HIS A 242 0.04 -20.82 -11.93
N PHE A 243 -0.72 -21.08 -10.86
CA PHE A 243 -0.64 -22.36 -10.15
C PHE A 243 -1.40 -23.41 -10.97
N ASN A 244 -0.69 -24.45 -11.45
CA ASN A 244 -1.26 -25.63 -12.07
C ASN A 244 -1.97 -26.50 -11.02
#